data_b43a1b7c0d931ebfd70f32a00ac48690
#
_entry.id   b43a1b7c0d931ebfd70f32a00ac48690
#
_cell.length_a   1.000
_cell.length_b   1.000
_cell.length_c   1.000
_cell.angle_alpha   90.00
_cell.angle_beta   90.00
_cell.angle_gamma   90.00
#
_symmetry.space_group_name_H-M   'P 1'
#
loop_
_entity.id
_entity.type
_entity.pdbx_description
1 polymer ?
#
loop_
_entity_poly.entity_id
_entity_poly.type
_entity_poly.pdbx_seq_one_letter_code
_entity_poly.pdbx_strand_id
1 'polypeptide(L)'
;EEAWQVIMRDNPMPAIHGRACYHPCEPVCNRQSVDGAVSIHAVERFLGDRANELGWMPKSDALPSGRKVLIIGAGPAGLSAAYHLRQFGHEVEIREAGAEAGGMMRYGIPAYRLPRNILDAEVQRLEKMGVKITLNHKVEDAVKEKQQGGFDAVFVCVGAHISKRTDIPARDASKVLDAVSFLRGMESGEQPVIGRRVAIYGGGNTAMDAARTAKRLGATDAMIIYRRDREHMPAHDFEAVEAEEEGVKINWLSTIKEMDTDATTITIERMELDENGRPQPTGVFDTLQADSLILALGQDIDSNLLQGASGVELKPDGSVSVDAGFMTGHEGIFAG
;
A
#
# COMPACT_ATOMS: atom_id res chain seq x y z
N GLU A 1 -12.76 27.09 0.54
CA GLU A 1 -11.81 26.84 1.66
C GLU A 1 -12.51 26.26 2.88
N GLU A 2 -13.62 26.83 3.34
CA GLU A 2 -14.35 26.34 4.53
C GLU A 2 -14.72 24.85 4.43
N ALA A 3 -15.27 24.40 3.30
CA ALA A 3 -15.61 23.00 3.09
C ALA A 3 -14.37 22.09 3.17
N TRP A 4 -13.22 22.55 2.65
CA TRP A 4 -11.97 21.83 2.77
C TRP A 4 -11.48 21.75 4.23
N GLN A 5 -11.61 22.83 5.01
CA GLN A 5 -11.27 22.82 6.43
C GLN A 5 -12.13 21.79 7.22
N VAL A 6 -13.39 21.61 6.81
CA VAL A 6 -14.26 20.59 7.42
C VAL A 6 -13.74 19.18 7.13
N ILE A 7 -13.36 18.89 5.86
CA ILE A 7 -12.78 17.59 5.48
C ILE A 7 -11.48 17.35 6.24
N MET A 8 -10.62 18.34 6.35
CA MET A 8 -9.32 18.23 7.02
C MET A 8 -9.38 17.85 8.50
N ARG A 9 -10.54 17.90 9.14
CA ARG A 9 -10.69 17.42 10.53
C ARG A 9 -10.43 15.94 10.67
N ASP A 10 -10.87 15.15 9.68
CA ASP A 10 -10.84 13.69 9.71
C ASP A 10 -10.00 13.10 8.57
N ASN A 11 -9.90 13.80 7.44
CA ASN A 11 -9.14 13.37 6.27
C ASN A 11 -8.00 14.36 5.96
N PRO A 12 -6.77 14.07 6.41
CA PRO A 12 -5.63 14.98 6.27
C PRO A 12 -5.04 15.05 4.85
N MET A 13 -5.42 14.13 3.95
CA MET A 13 -4.85 14.00 2.60
C MET A 13 -5.94 13.82 1.53
N PRO A 14 -6.88 14.77 1.38
CA PRO A 14 -8.06 14.58 0.55
C PRO A 14 -7.75 14.43 -0.95
N ALA A 15 -6.69 15.06 -1.46
CA ALA A 15 -6.28 14.90 -2.85
C ALA A 15 -5.79 13.48 -3.16
N ILE A 16 -5.14 12.82 -2.19
CA ILE A 16 -4.69 11.44 -2.29
C ILE A 16 -5.88 10.49 -2.14
N HIS A 17 -6.68 10.65 -1.09
CA HIS A 17 -7.82 9.77 -0.81
C HIS A 17 -8.86 9.81 -1.91
N GLY A 18 -9.13 10.97 -2.49
CA GLY A 18 -9.98 11.11 -3.66
C GLY A 18 -9.45 10.45 -4.95
N ARG A 19 -8.29 9.76 -4.89
CA ARG A 19 -7.71 8.95 -5.98
C ARG A 19 -7.46 7.50 -5.60
N ALA A 20 -7.12 7.26 -4.33
CA ALA A 20 -6.69 5.94 -3.86
C ALA A 20 -7.74 5.21 -3.03
N CYS A 21 -8.70 5.91 -2.43
CA CYS A 21 -9.76 5.32 -1.62
C CYS A 21 -10.74 4.54 -2.49
N TYR A 22 -11.14 3.36 -2.03
CA TYR A 22 -12.15 2.52 -2.67
C TYR A 22 -13.60 2.94 -2.36
N HIS A 23 -13.79 4.04 -1.65
CA HIS A 23 -15.06 4.70 -1.32
C HIS A 23 -16.20 3.76 -0.88
N PRO A 24 -15.98 2.84 0.08
CA PRO A 24 -17.01 1.91 0.55
C PRO A 24 -18.23 2.61 1.20
N CYS A 25 -18.11 3.89 1.50
CA CYS A 25 -19.19 4.74 1.99
C CYS A 25 -20.23 5.08 0.92
N GLU A 26 -19.88 5.06 -0.37
CA GLU A 26 -20.80 5.41 -1.46
C GLU A 26 -21.86 4.32 -1.72
N PRO A 27 -21.52 3.02 -1.86
CA PRO A 27 -22.51 1.97 -2.07
C PRO A 27 -23.55 1.82 -0.94
N VAL A 28 -23.20 2.22 0.28
CA VAL A 28 -24.08 2.17 1.46
C VAL A 28 -24.67 3.52 1.83
N CYS A 29 -24.54 4.52 0.98
CA CYS A 29 -25.03 5.87 1.22
C CYS A 29 -26.55 5.88 1.29
N ASN A 30 -27.12 6.39 2.40
CA ASN A 30 -28.58 6.49 2.58
C ASN A 30 -29.27 7.30 1.48
N ARG A 31 -28.57 8.26 0.88
CA ARG A 31 -29.11 9.09 -0.20
C ARG A 31 -29.30 8.29 -1.51
N GLN A 32 -28.62 7.16 -1.67
CA GLN A 32 -28.75 6.33 -2.87
C GLN A 32 -30.19 5.91 -3.18
N SER A 33 -31.03 5.75 -2.15
CA SER A 33 -32.44 5.40 -2.30
C SER A 33 -33.33 6.57 -2.77
N VAL A 34 -32.79 7.79 -2.84
CA VAL A 34 -33.54 9.01 -3.20
C VAL A 34 -33.18 9.46 -4.62
N ASP A 35 -31.96 9.86 -4.84
CA ASP A 35 -31.51 10.46 -6.10
C ASP A 35 -30.04 10.11 -6.45
N GLY A 36 -29.45 9.16 -5.70
CA GLY A 36 -28.09 8.67 -5.91
C GLY A 36 -27.17 8.92 -4.72
N ALA A 37 -26.12 8.12 -4.63
CA ALA A 37 -25.10 8.26 -3.61
C ALA A 37 -24.38 9.61 -3.72
N VAL A 38 -23.98 10.18 -2.59
CA VAL A 38 -23.06 11.32 -2.60
C VAL A 38 -21.68 10.84 -3.05
N SER A 39 -21.13 11.43 -4.12
CA SER A 39 -19.81 11.11 -4.63
C SER A 39 -18.72 11.70 -3.73
N ILE A 40 -18.54 11.10 -2.55
CA ILE A 40 -17.69 11.63 -1.47
C ILE A 40 -16.24 11.72 -1.95
N HIS A 41 -15.72 10.66 -2.57
CA HIS A 41 -14.32 10.65 -3.01
C HIS A 41 -14.06 11.69 -4.13
N ALA A 42 -15.03 11.95 -5.01
CA ALA A 42 -14.91 12.98 -6.02
C ALA A 42 -14.90 14.40 -5.41
N VAL A 43 -15.69 14.62 -4.34
CA VAL A 43 -15.67 15.88 -3.57
C VAL A 43 -14.33 16.06 -2.84
N GLU A 44 -13.82 15.01 -2.22
CA GLU A 44 -12.49 15.01 -1.58
C GLU A 44 -11.39 15.35 -2.58
N ARG A 45 -11.41 14.68 -3.74
CA ARG A 45 -10.46 14.93 -4.83
C ARG A 45 -10.52 16.38 -5.30
N PHE A 46 -11.73 16.90 -5.59
CA PHE A 46 -11.91 18.28 -6.05
C PHE A 46 -11.39 19.30 -5.04
N LEU A 47 -11.76 19.15 -3.77
CA LEU A 47 -11.33 20.07 -2.70
C LEU A 47 -9.84 19.96 -2.40
N GLY A 48 -9.28 18.75 -2.42
CA GLY A 48 -7.86 18.51 -2.25
C GLY A 48 -7.02 19.10 -3.37
N ASP A 49 -7.41 18.88 -4.62
CA ASP A 49 -6.74 19.48 -5.79
C ASP A 49 -6.78 21.00 -5.72
N ARG A 50 -7.95 21.57 -5.38
CA ARG A 50 -8.10 23.01 -5.25
C ARG A 50 -7.27 23.59 -4.11
N ALA A 51 -7.15 22.87 -2.99
CA ALA A 51 -6.28 23.24 -1.89
C ALA A 51 -4.80 23.27 -2.28
N ASN A 52 -4.36 22.28 -3.07
CA ASN A 52 -3.00 22.22 -3.59
C ASN A 52 -2.71 23.39 -4.54
N GLU A 53 -3.62 23.68 -5.47
CA GLU A 53 -3.50 24.80 -6.42
C GLU A 53 -3.41 26.15 -5.71
N LEU A 54 -4.20 26.36 -4.67
CA LEU A 54 -4.32 27.64 -3.97
C LEU A 54 -3.42 27.73 -2.73
N GLY A 55 -2.69 26.67 -2.40
CA GLY A 55 -1.79 26.65 -1.24
C GLY A 55 -2.52 26.77 0.10
N TRP A 56 -3.75 26.23 0.22
CA TRP A 56 -4.49 26.28 1.48
C TRP A 56 -3.78 25.49 2.57
N MET A 57 -3.82 26.05 3.78
CA MET A 57 -3.24 25.43 4.97
C MET A 57 -4.33 25.14 6.00
N PRO A 58 -4.25 23.99 6.70
CA PRO A 58 -5.17 23.69 7.78
C PRO A 58 -4.98 24.68 8.93
N LYS A 59 -6.10 25.07 9.53
CA LYS A 59 -6.10 25.94 10.72
C LYS A 59 -5.85 25.09 11.96
N SER A 60 -5.03 25.58 12.86
CA SER A 60 -4.85 25.01 14.18
C SER A 60 -4.71 26.13 15.21
N ASP A 61 -5.54 26.07 16.23
CA ASP A 61 -5.49 27.00 17.37
C ASP A 61 -4.78 26.35 18.59
N ALA A 62 -4.19 25.18 18.40
CA ALA A 62 -3.54 24.45 19.48
C ALA A 62 -2.27 25.16 19.94
N LEU A 63 -2.16 25.36 21.25
CA LEU A 63 -0.93 25.84 21.86
C LEU A 63 0.13 24.72 21.86
N PRO A 64 1.43 25.07 21.84
CA PRO A 64 2.48 24.09 21.96
C PRO A 64 2.32 23.24 23.23
N SER A 65 2.25 21.92 23.08
CA SER A 65 2.04 20.98 24.18
C SER A 65 3.29 20.74 25.01
N GLY A 66 4.46 21.11 24.48
CA GLY A 66 5.77 20.78 25.07
C GLY A 66 6.16 19.29 24.92
N ARG A 67 5.37 18.51 24.18
CA ARG A 67 5.65 17.08 23.92
C ARG A 67 6.24 16.89 22.54
N LYS A 68 7.19 15.94 22.46
CA LYS A 68 7.89 15.59 21.24
C LYS A 68 7.63 14.13 20.86
N VAL A 69 7.12 13.89 19.66
CA VAL A 69 6.76 12.55 19.17
C VAL A 69 7.61 12.17 17.95
N LEU A 70 8.19 10.96 17.99
CA LEU A 70 8.83 10.34 16.85
C LEU A 70 7.84 9.43 16.13
N ILE A 71 7.77 9.54 14.81
CA ILE A 71 7.06 8.63 13.94
C ILE A 71 8.09 7.87 13.11
N ILE A 72 7.98 6.55 13.07
CA ILE A 72 8.87 5.68 12.29
C ILE A 72 8.11 5.14 11.10
N GLY A 73 8.39 5.71 9.92
CA GLY A 73 7.73 5.45 8.65
C GLY A 73 6.92 6.64 8.14
N ALA A 74 7.18 7.05 6.90
CA ALA A 74 6.47 8.12 6.20
C ALA A 74 5.41 7.60 5.22
N GLY A 75 4.79 6.46 5.54
CA GLY A 75 3.64 5.92 4.82
C GLY A 75 2.33 6.64 5.21
N PRO A 76 1.17 6.20 4.70
CA PRO A 76 -0.12 6.84 4.97
C PRO A 76 -0.43 6.96 6.47
N ALA A 77 -0.16 5.92 7.26
CA ALA A 77 -0.39 5.96 8.71
C ALA A 77 0.49 7.01 9.41
N GLY A 78 1.80 7.06 9.07
CA GLY A 78 2.72 8.03 9.66
C GLY A 78 2.42 9.48 9.29
N LEU A 79 2.10 9.74 8.02
CA LEU A 79 1.73 11.08 7.55
C LEU A 79 0.42 11.55 8.18
N SER A 80 -0.59 10.67 8.30
CA SER A 80 -1.85 10.99 8.98
C SER A 80 -1.64 11.26 10.47
N ALA A 81 -0.87 10.41 11.17
CA ALA A 81 -0.53 10.62 12.57
C ALA A 81 0.21 11.95 12.78
N ALA A 82 1.17 12.27 11.92
CA ALA A 82 1.90 13.54 11.97
C ALA A 82 0.98 14.74 11.87
N TYR A 83 0.02 14.70 10.95
CA TYR A 83 -0.98 15.75 10.81
C TYR A 83 -1.76 15.97 12.12
N HIS A 84 -2.37 14.92 12.65
CA HIS A 84 -3.22 15.03 13.84
C HIS A 84 -2.42 15.43 15.09
N LEU A 85 -1.22 14.88 15.26
CA LEU A 85 -0.34 15.27 16.37
C LEU A 85 0.07 16.74 16.30
N ARG A 86 0.34 17.25 15.09
CA ARG A 86 0.57 18.70 14.88
C ARG A 86 -0.66 19.53 15.20
N GLN A 87 -1.87 19.05 14.84
CA GLN A 87 -3.12 19.71 15.20
C GLN A 87 -3.34 19.78 16.73
N PHE A 88 -2.77 18.83 17.48
CA PHE A 88 -2.77 18.86 18.96
C PHE A 88 -1.62 19.64 19.58
N GLY A 89 -0.79 20.32 18.78
CA GLY A 89 0.30 21.18 19.25
C GLY A 89 1.58 20.44 19.64
N HIS A 90 1.71 19.15 19.28
CA HIS A 90 2.94 18.38 19.53
C HIS A 90 4.04 18.75 18.53
N GLU A 91 5.30 18.64 18.96
CA GLU A 91 6.45 18.59 18.06
C GLU A 91 6.54 17.20 17.45
N VAL A 92 6.64 17.14 16.12
CA VAL A 92 6.62 15.86 15.39
C VAL A 92 7.81 15.74 14.46
N GLU A 93 8.53 14.60 14.59
CA GLU A 93 9.58 14.20 13.67
C GLU A 93 9.22 12.84 13.06
N ILE A 94 9.29 12.71 11.73
CA ILE A 94 9.18 11.45 11.00
C ILE A 94 10.57 11.01 10.59
N ARG A 95 10.90 9.72 10.78
CA ARG A 95 12.09 9.07 10.19
C ARG A 95 11.65 8.03 9.19
N GLU A 96 12.16 8.17 7.97
CA GLU A 96 11.82 7.31 6.83
C GLU A 96 13.10 6.65 6.31
N ALA A 97 13.03 5.33 6.15
CA ALA A 97 14.15 4.54 5.62
C ALA A 97 14.40 4.78 4.13
N GLY A 98 13.34 5.10 3.39
CA GLY A 98 13.39 5.36 1.95
C GLY A 98 13.92 6.76 1.60
N ALA A 99 14.21 6.95 0.32
CA ALA A 99 14.66 8.23 -0.23
C ALA A 99 13.55 9.26 -0.34
N GLU A 100 12.29 8.83 -0.30
CA GLU A 100 11.11 9.68 -0.49
C GLU A 100 10.01 9.27 0.48
N ALA A 101 9.21 10.25 0.93
CA ALA A 101 8.02 10.01 1.74
C ALA A 101 6.85 9.51 0.88
N GLY A 102 5.91 8.79 1.51
CA GLY A 102 4.69 8.29 0.88
C GLY A 102 4.45 6.79 1.07
N GLY A 103 5.48 5.99 1.39
CA GLY A 103 5.34 4.56 1.60
C GLY A 103 4.65 3.87 0.42
N MET A 104 3.63 3.03 0.67
CA MET A 104 2.89 2.33 -0.38
C MET A 104 2.10 3.25 -1.33
N MET A 105 1.79 4.47 -0.94
CA MET A 105 1.19 5.46 -1.85
C MET A 105 2.17 5.85 -2.97
N ARG A 106 3.48 5.82 -2.71
CA ARG A 106 4.53 6.10 -3.70
C ARG A 106 5.01 4.83 -4.40
N TYR A 107 5.33 3.80 -3.63
CA TYR A 107 6.04 2.62 -4.12
C TYR A 107 5.14 1.45 -4.49
N GLY A 108 3.86 1.50 -4.14
CA GLY A 108 2.88 0.46 -4.44
C GLY A 108 1.80 0.90 -5.42
N ILE A 109 1.30 2.14 -5.31
CA ILE A 109 0.29 2.66 -6.23
C ILE A 109 0.98 3.27 -7.46
N PRO A 110 0.67 2.81 -8.69
CA PRO A 110 1.27 3.36 -9.90
C PRO A 110 0.99 4.86 -10.10
N ALA A 111 1.94 5.58 -10.71
CA ALA A 111 1.84 7.02 -10.92
C ALA A 111 0.64 7.44 -11.79
N TYR A 112 0.12 6.57 -12.65
CA TYR A 112 -1.07 6.86 -13.46
C TYR A 112 -2.35 6.88 -12.62
N ARG A 113 -2.39 6.20 -11.46
CA ARG A 113 -3.49 6.26 -10.47
C ARG A 113 -3.29 7.39 -9.47
N LEU A 114 -2.08 7.54 -8.94
CA LEU A 114 -1.70 8.59 -7.99
C LEU A 114 -0.49 9.37 -8.49
N PRO A 115 -0.68 10.50 -9.21
CA PRO A 115 0.40 11.34 -9.69
C PRO A 115 1.30 11.82 -8.56
N ARG A 116 2.62 11.75 -8.74
CA ARG A 116 3.60 12.05 -7.70
C ARG A 116 3.56 13.48 -7.21
N ASN A 117 3.31 14.44 -8.10
CA ASN A 117 3.13 15.84 -7.71
C ASN A 117 1.97 16.07 -6.74
N ILE A 118 0.93 15.23 -6.76
CA ILE A 118 -0.19 15.30 -5.80
C ILE A 118 0.27 14.78 -4.43
N LEU A 119 0.98 13.66 -4.40
CA LEU A 119 1.54 13.10 -3.17
C LEU A 119 2.54 14.08 -2.54
N ASP A 120 3.44 14.64 -3.36
CA ASP A 120 4.47 15.59 -2.91
C ASP A 120 3.84 16.86 -2.32
N ALA A 121 2.77 17.39 -2.93
CA ALA A 121 2.07 18.55 -2.43
C ALA A 121 1.46 18.31 -1.04
N GLU A 122 0.89 17.13 -0.80
CA GLU A 122 0.34 16.77 0.51
C GLU A 122 1.45 16.58 1.57
N VAL A 123 2.57 15.97 1.21
CA VAL A 123 3.76 15.83 2.09
C VAL A 123 4.33 17.21 2.43
N GLN A 124 4.52 18.07 1.43
CA GLN A 124 5.01 19.45 1.64
C GLN A 124 4.08 20.28 2.54
N ARG A 125 2.77 20.02 2.50
CA ARG A 125 1.83 20.67 3.42
C ARG A 125 2.14 20.32 4.87
N LEU A 126 2.44 19.06 5.17
CA LEU A 126 2.84 18.61 6.52
C LEU A 126 4.16 19.28 6.96
N GLU A 127 5.14 19.37 6.06
CA GLU A 127 6.40 20.09 6.36
C GLU A 127 6.14 21.57 6.67
N LYS A 128 5.27 22.22 5.90
CA LYS A 128 4.84 23.62 6.16
C LYS A 128 4.09 23.78 7.50
N MET A 129 3.44 22.72 7.99
CA MET A 129 2.85 22.68 9.33
C MET A 129 3.91 22.50 10.44
N GLY A 130 5.18 22.32 10.08
CA GLY A 130 6.29 22.13 11.00
C GLY A 130 6.56 20.68 11.37
N VAL A 131 6.09 19.72 10.58
CA VAL A 131 6.54 18.32 10.67
C VAL A 131 7.95 18.24 10.09
N LYS A 132 8.90 17.71 10.86
CA LYS A 132 10.24 17.42 10.38
C LYS A 132 10.27 16.02 9.79
N ILE A 133 10.66 15.87 8.52
CA ILE A 133 10.81 14.57 7.85
C ILE A 133 12.29 14.34 7.55
N THR A 134 12.83 13.24 8.05
CA THR A 134 14.22 12.82 7.81
C THR A 134 14.21 11.55 6.97
N LEU A 135 14.58 11.67 5.70
CA LEU A 135 14.66 10.60 4.72
C LEU A 135 15.99 9.85 4.81
N ASN A 136 16.09 8.66 4.20
CA ASN A 136 17.27 7.79 4.23
C ASN A 136 17.75 7.48 5.66
N HIS A 137 16.84 7.44 6.61
CA HIS A 137 17.11 7.19 8.02
C HIS A 137 16.35 5.95 8.50
N LYS A 138 16.95 4.79 8.33
CA LYS A 138 16.40 3.54 8.88
C LYS A 138 16.60 3.49 10.38
N VAL A 139 15.51 3.35 11.13
CA VAL A 139 15.53 3.14 12.57
C VAL A 139 15.70 1.65 12.85
N GLU A 140 16.78 1.29 13.53
CA GLU A 140 17.09 -0.11 13.89
C GLU A 140 16.59 -0.50 15.29
N ASP A 141 16.35 0.47 16.18
CA ASP A 141 15.91 0.26 17.55
C ASP A 141 15.05 1.44 18.02
N ALA A 142 13.74 1.20 18.15
CA ALA A 142 12.77 2.24 18.51
C ALA A 142 12.96 2.77 19.94
N VAL A 143 13.39 1.92 20.89
CA VAL A 143 13.62 2.33 22.29
C VAL A 143 14.83 3.25 22.38
N LYS A 144 15.91 2.86 21.73
CA LYS A 144 17.14 3.66 21.67
C LYS A 144 16.89 5.02 21.02
N GLU A 145 16.17 5.04 19.90
CA GLU A 145 15.82 6.29 19.21
C GLU A 145 14.96 7.22 20.07
N LYS A 146 13.97 6.66 20.82
CA LYS A 146 13.17 7.41 21.77
C LYS A 146 14.04 8.10 22.81
N GLN A 147 14.96 7.33 23.44
CA GLN A 147 15.82 7.82 24.52
C GLN A 147 16.83 8.86 24.02
N GLN A 148 17.55 8.54 22.95
CA GLN A 148 18.61 9.43 22.42
C GLN A 148 18.06 10.71 21.80
N GLY A 149 16.88 10.65 21.18
CA GLY A 149 16.21 11.80 20.59
C GLY A 149 15.41 12.64 21.57
N GLY A 150 15.26 12.20 22.81
CA GLY A 150 14.47 12.86 23.84
C GLY A 150 12.98 12.95 23.47
N PHE A 151 12.45 11.89 22.84
CA PHE A 151 11.04 11.82 22.47
C PHE A 151 10.20 11.31 23.65
N ASP A 152 9.06 11.95 23.88
CA ASP A 152 8.07 11.51 24.88
C ASP A 152 7.38 10.22 24.44
N ALA A 153 7.11 10.08 23.14
CA ALA A 153 6.48 8.90 22.55
C ALA A 153 7.05 8.56 21.18
N VAL A 154 6.88 7.29 20.80
CA VAL A 154 7.20 6.78 19.44
C VAL A 154 5.96 6.12 18.87
N PHE A 155 5.65 6.43 17.61
CA PHE A 155 4.63 5.73 16.82
C PHE A 155 5.31 4.93 15.70
N VAL A 156 5.19 3.60 15.76
CA VAL A 156 5.76 2.68 14.78
C VAL A 156 4.72 2.35 13.71
N CYS A 157 4.99 2.76 12.47
CA CYS A 157 4.10 2.56 11.33
C CYS A 157 4.89 2.24 10.04
N VAL A 158 5.78 1.26 10.17
CA VAL A 158 6.71 0.86 9.10
C VAL A 158 6.04 0.14 7.93
N GLY A 159 4.79 -0.29 8.09
CA GLY A 159 4.02 -1.00 7.05
C GLY A 159 4.56 -2.39 6.74
N ALA A 160 4.04 -3.00 5.67
CA ALA A 160 4.44 -4.32 5.19
C ALA A 160 5.14 -4.16 3.84
N HIS A 161 6.44 -4.37 3.81
CA HIS A 161 7.29 -4.14 2.63
C HIS A 161 8.04 -5.38 2.15
N ILE A 162 8.00 -6.48 2.91
CA ILE A 162 8.66 -7.73 2.56
C ILE A 162 7.70 -8.56 1.74
N SER A 163 8.02 -8.80 0.47
CA SER A 163 7.19 -9.64 -0.39
C SER A 163 7.16 -11.08 0.10
N LYS A 164 5.96 -11.64 0.23
CA LYS A 164 5.79 -13.07 0.53
C LYS A 164 6.33 -13.92 -0.59
N ARG A 165 7.10 -14.92 -0.22
CA ARG A 165 7.65 -15.91 -1.15
C ARG A 165 6.79 -17.17 -1.12
N THR A 166 6.74 -17.86 -2.25
CA THR A 166 6.16 -19.19 -2.36
C THR A 166 7.18 -20.13 -3.00
N ASP A 167 7.09 -21.39 -2.65
CA ASP A 167 7.90 -22.43 -3.29
C ASP A 167 7.28 -22.77 -4.65
N ILE A 168 7.79 -22.10 -5.67
CA ILE A 168 7.53 -22.45 -7.06
C ILE A 168 8.85 -23.00 -7.61
N PRO A 169 8.88 -24.22 -8.15
CA PRO A 169 10.05 -24.72 -8.86
C PRO A 169 10.51 -23.72 -9.92
N ALA A 170 11.82 -23.53 -10.06
CA ALA A 170 12.45 -22.51 -10.90
C ALA A 170 12.28 -21.03 -10.46
N ARG A 171 11.95 -20.78 -9.20
CA ARG A 171 11.84 -19.42 -8.63
C ARG A 171 13.14 -18.59 -8.73
N ASP A 172 14.27 -19.25 -8.86
CA ASP A 172 15.59 -18.60 -9.02
C ASP A 172 15.91 -18.25 -10.48
N ALA A 173 14.97 -18.50 -11.41
CA ALA A 173 15.08 -18.04 -12.78
C ALA A 173 15.10 -16.50 -12.81
N SER A 174 15.97 -15.94 -13.63
CA SER A 174 16.23 -14.48 -13.72
C SER A 174 15.01 -13.62 -14.12
N LYS A 175 13.90 -14.26 -14.45
CA LYS A 175 12.66 -13.62 -14.91
C LYS A 175 11.51 -13.73 -13.90
N VAL A 176 11.78 -14.13 -12.67
CA VAL A 176 10.79 -14.13 -11.59
C VAL A 176 11.00 -12.89 -10.73
N LEU A 177 10.02 -12.00 -10.70
CA LEU A 177 10.03 -10.73 -10.00
C LEU A 177 8.99 -10.73 -8.89
N ASP A 178 9.20 -10.00 -7.82
CA ASP A 178 8.13 -9.67 -6.89
C ASP A 178 7.42 -8.35 -7.30
N ALA A 179 6.11 -8.28 -7.07
CA ALA A 179 5.30 -7.16 -7.53
C ALA A 179 5.66 -5.84 -6.85
N VAL A 180 6.08 -5.85 -5.58
CA VAL A 180 6.45 -4.62 -4.86
C VAL A 180 7.75 -4.06 -5.40
N SER A 181 8.77 -4.91 -5.61
CA SER A 181 10.04 -4.50 -6.23
C SER A 181 9.83 -4.05 -7.67
N PHE A 182 8.95 -4.73 -8.43
CA PHE A 182 8.57 -4.33 -9.79
C PHE A 182 7.97 -2.92 -9.82
N LEU A 183 6.96 -2.64 -8.98
CA LEU A 183 6.30 -1.34 -8.92
C LEU A 183 7.22 -0.25 -8.36
N ARG A 184 8.06 -0.59 -7.38
CA ARG A 184 9.07 0.32 -6.81
C ARG A 184 10.14 0.69 -7.83
N GLY A 185 10.61 -0.25 -8.66
CA GLY A 185 11.56 0.00 -9.74
C GLY A 185 11.05 1.03 -10.75
N MET A 186 9.74 1.08 -10.98
CA MET A 186 9.12 2.11 -11.82
C MET A 186 9.31 3.52 -11.27
N GLU A 187 9.31 3.67 -9.95
CA GLU A 187 9.51 4.96 -9.29
C GLU A 187 10.98 5.41 -9.34
N SER A 188 11.92 4.49 -9.19
CA SER A 188 13.36 4.79 -9.26
C SER A 188 13.89 5.00 -10.69
N GLY A 189 13.02 4.83 -11.71
CA GLY A 189 13.41 4.91 -13.13
C GLY A 189 14.12 3.65 -13.64
N GLU A 190 14.23 2.62 -12.82
CA GLU A 190 14.75 1.32 -13.21
C GLU A 190 13.63 0.49 -13.84
N GLN A 191 13.44 0.62 -15.14
CA GLN A 191 12.45 -0.18 -15.85
C GLN A 191 12.95 -1.62 -16.02
N PRO A 192 12.33 -2.60 -15.35
CA PRO A 192 12.71 -3.99 -15.52
C PRO A 192 12.33 -4.49 -16.92
N VAL A 193 13.18 -5.32 -17.49
CA VAL A 193 12.90 -5.98 -18.78
C VAL A 193 11.95 -7.16 -18.53
N ILE A 194 10.67 -6.95 -18.80
CA ILE A 194 9.61 -7.95 -18.52
C ILE A 194 9.25 -8.82 -19.75
N GLY A 195 9.71 -8.46 -20.94
CA GLY A 195 9.32 -9.15 -22.17
C GLY A 195 7.92 -8.79 -22.66
N ARG A 196 7.40 -9.57 -23.58
CA ARG A 196 6.11 -9.31 -24.26
C ARG A 196 4.92 -10.03 -23.60
N ARG A 197 5.16 -11.18 -22.97
CA ARG A 197 4.15 -12.00 -22.29
C ARG A 197 4.50 -12.04 -20.80
N VAL A 198 3.65 -11.46 -19.98
CA VAL A 198 3.88 -11.32 -18.54
C VAL A 198 2.79 -12.05 -17.78
N ALA A 199 3.18 -13.01 -16.95
CA ALA A 199 2.29 -13.67 -16.01
C ALA A 199 2.39 -12.99 -14.64
N ILE A 200 1.25 -12.79 -13.99
CA ILE A 200 1.16 -12.23 -12.64
C ILE A 200 0.44 -13.26 -11.76
N TYR A 201 1.10 -13.69 -10.67
CA TYR A 201 0.52 -14.67 -9.75
C TYR A 201 -0.01 -14.00 -8.50
N GLY A 202 -1.34 -13.96 -8.39
CA GLY A 202 -2.07 -13.34 -7.28
C GLY A 202 -3.40 -12.74 -7.73
N GLY A 203 -4.26 -12.34 -6.79
CA GLY A 203 -5.59 -11.79 -7.09
C GLY A 203 -5.94 -10.56 -6.25
N GLY A 204 -4.96 -9.90 -5.66
CA GLY A 204 -5.15 -8.64 -4.93
C GLY A 204 -4.94 -7.42 -5.80
N ASN A 205 -5.21 -6.23 -5.26
CA ASN A 205 -5.02 -4.95 -5.96
C ASN A 205 -3.60 -4.78 -6.52
N THR A 206 -2.58 -5.26 -5.80
CA THR A 206 -1.19 -5.26 -6.27
C THR A 206 -1.01 -6.07 -7.56
N ALA A 207 -1.77 -7.18 -7.73
CA ALA A 207 -1.73 -7.95 -8.97
C ALA A 207 -2.35 -7.18 -10.13
N MET A 208 -3.47 -6.48 -9.91
CA MET A 208 -4.10 -5.60 -10.89
C MET A 208 -3.16 -4.48 -11.32
N ASP A 209 -2.56 -3.78 -10.36
CA ASP A 209 -1.60 -2.70 -10.61
C ASP A 209 -0.36 -3.20 -11.37
N ALA A 210 0.18 -4.37 -11.01
CA ALA A 210 1.32 -4.96 -11.72
C ALA A 210 0.98 -5.33 -13.16
N ALA A 211 -0.20 -5.95 -13.40
CA ALA A 211 -0.63 -6.34 -14.74
C ALA A 211 -0.89 -5.12 -15.64
N ARG A 212 -1.58 -4.12 -15.14
CA ARG A 212 -1.84 -2.86 -15.85
C ARG A 212 -0.55 -2.09 -16.13
N THR A 213 0.39 -2.10 -15.18
CA THR A 213 1.73 -1.51 -15.38
C THR A 213 2.50 -2.26 -16.47
N ALA A 214 2.48 -3.60 -16.47
CA ALA A 214 3.11 -4.40 -17.52
C ALA A 214 2.54 -4.07 -18.91
N LYS A 215 1.21 -3.89 -19.04
CA LYS A 215 0.57 -3.44 -20.29
C LYS A 215 1.11 -2.09 -20.73
N ARG A 216 1.23 -1.10 -19.82
CA ARG A 216 1.77 0.24 -20.12
C ARG A 216 3.24 0.22 -20.51
N LEU A 217 4.01 -0.75 -20.02
CA LEU A 217 5.39 -0.98 -20.45
C LEU A 217 5.52 -1.69 -21.80
N GLY A 218 4.39 -2.01 -22.46
CA GLY A 218 4.38 -2.59 -23.80
C GLY A 218 4.23 -4.10 -23.86
N ALA A 219 3.86 -4.76 -22.74
CA ALA A 219 3.50 -6.17 -22.78
C ALA A 219 2.29 -6.36 -23.70
N THR A 220 2.45 -7.23 -24.71
CA THR A 220 1.34 -7.56 -25.63
C THR A 220 0.32 -8.44 -24.93
N ASP A 221 0.78 -9.31 -24.02
CA ASP A 221 -0.05 -10.24 -23.26
C ASP A 221 0.32 -10.13 -21.78
N ALA A 222 -0.59 -9.61 -20.96
CA ALA A 222 -0.49 -9.62 -19.51
C ALA A 222 -1.62 -10.50 -18.98
N MET A 223 -1.27 -11.49 -18.14
CA MET A 223 -2.21 -12.47 -17.65
C MET A 223 -2.06 -12.65 -16.14
N ILE A 224 -3.16 -12.55 -15.43
CA ILE A 224 -3.25 -12.84 -14.01
C ILE A 224 -3.61 -14.32 -13.85
N ILE A 225 -2.93 -15.01 -12.95
CA ILE A 225 -3.22 -16.39 -12.55
C ILE A 225 -3.71 -16.32 -11.11
N TYR A 226 -4.96 -16.72 -10.87
CA TYR A 226 -5.57 -16.64 -9.56
C TYR A 226 -6.30 -17.93 -9.19
N ARG A 227 -6.04 -18.45 -7.98
CA ARG A 227 -6.48 -19.77 -7.52
C ARG A 227 -7.95 -19.89 -7.13
N ARG A 228 -8.70 -18.77 -7.05
CA ARG A 228 -10.14 -18.72 -6.77
C ARG A 228 -10.89 -18.12 -7.94
N ASP A 229 -12.19 -17.95 -7.78
CA ASP A 229 -13.07 -17.25 -8.70
C ASP A 229 -13.13 -15.73 -8.43
N ARG A 230 -13.98 -15.04 -9.20
CA ARG A 230 -14.17 -13.60 -9.09
C ARG A 230 -14.79 -13.17 -7.76
N GLU A 231 -15.73 -13.97 -7.22
CA GLU A 231 -16.45 -13.66 -5.98
C GLU A 231 -15.51 -13.68 -4.75
N HIS A 232 -14.49 -14.54 -4.79
CA HIS A 232 -13.51 -14.70 -3.72
C HIS A 232 -12.20 -13.93 -3.97
N MET A 233 -12.20 -13.04 -4.96
CA MET A 233 -11.01 -12.25 -5.27
C MET A 233 -10.85 -11.10 -4.25
N PRO A 234 -9.65 -10.89 -3.66
CA PRO A 234 -9.43 -9.80 -2.71
C PRO A 234 -9.30 -8.43 -3.36
N ALA A 235 -9.04 -8.34 -4.68
CA ALA A 235 -9.07 -7.08 -5.40
C ALA A 235 -10.51 -6.57 -5.52
N HIS A 236 -10.68 -5.25 -5.57
CA HIS A 236 -11.98 -4.65 -5.81
C HIS A 236 -12.44 -4.93 -7.24
N ASP A 237 -13.75 -5.25 -7.41
CA ASP A 237 -14.29 -5.67 -8.70
C ASP A 237 -14.06 -4.63 -9.81
N PHE A 238 -14.19 -3.35 -9.52
CA PHE A 238 -13.93 -2.31 -10.50
C PHE A 238 -12.48 -2.27 -10.99
N GLU A 239 -11.49 -2.61 -10.14
CA GLU A 239 -10.08 -2.71 -10.57
C GLU A 239 -9.84 -3.90 -11.50
N ALA A 240 -10.57 -5.00 -11.29
CA ALA A 240 -10.54 -6.13 -12.20
C ALA A 240 -11.18 -5.76 -13.55
N VAL A 241 -12.32 -5.06 -13.52
CA VAL A 241 -12.98 -4.56 -14.73
C VAL A 241 -12.04 -3.64 -15.51
N GLU A 242 -11.44 -2.65 -14.85
CA GLU A 242 -10.48 -1.75 -15.51
C GLU A 242 -9.27 -2.50 -16.09
N ALA A 243 -8.77 -3.52 -15.40
CA ALA A 243 -7.68 -4.35 -15.90
C ALA A 243 -8.10 -5.14 -17.16
N GLU A 244 -9.29 -5.72 -17.15
CA GLU A 244 -9.86 -6.43 -18.31
C GLU A 244 -10.10 -5.50 -19.51
N GLU A 245 -10.61 -4.27 -19.27
CA GLU A 245 -10.78 -3.24 -20.29
C GLU A 245 -9.45 -2.81 -20.92
N GLU A 246 -8.37 -2.80 -20.16
CA GLU A 246 -7.00 -2.56 -20.65
C GLU A 246 -6.38 -3.78 -21.35
N GLY A 247 -7.12 -4.87 -21.46
CA GLY A 247 -6.70 -6.11 -22.15
C GLY A 247 -5.85 -7.04 -21.31
N VAL A 248 -5.94 -6.96 -19.98
CA VAL A 248 -5.40 -7.99 -19.07
C VAL A 248 -6.33 -9.20 -19.10
N LYS A 249 -5.76 -10.39 -19.18
CA LYS A 249 -6.50 -11.65 -19.09
C LYS A 249 -6.42 -12.19 -17.66
N ILE A 250 -7.52 -12.72 -17.14
CA ILE A 250 -7.54 -13.34 -15.80
C ILE A 250 -7.84 -14.83 -15.94
N ASN A 251 -6.89 -15.67 -15.55
CA ASN A 251 -7.04 -17.12 -15.47
C ASN A 251 -7.55 -17.45 -14.06
N TRP A 252 -8.86 -17.54 -13.94
CA TRP A 252 -9.56 -17.93 -12.72
C TRP A 252 -9.35 -19.40 -12.39
N LEU A 253 -9.51 -19.77 -11.11
CA LEU A 253 -9.41 -21.16 -10.63
C LEU A 253 -8.14 -21.84 -11.14
N SER A 254 -7.02 -21.15 -11.02
CA SER A 254 -5.74 -21.63 -11.53
C SER A 254 -4.60 -21.30 -10.56
N THR A 255 -3.72 -22.27 -10.33
CA THR A 255 -2.50 -22.09 -9.54
C THR A 255 -1.28 -22.46 -10.35
N ILE A 256 -0.13 -21.87 -10.04
CA ILE A 256 1.13 -22.25 -10.68
C ILE A 256 1.65 -23.52 -10.01
N LYS A 257 1.93 -24.54 -10.82
CA LYS A 257 2.54 -25.78 -10.37
C LYS A 257 4.07 -25.74 -10.49
N GLU A 258 4.54 -25.33 -11.64
CA GLU A 258 5.97 -25.19 -11.95
C GLU A 258 6.18 -24.16 -13.06
N MET A 259 7.40 -23.69 -13.18
CA MET A 259 7.87 -22.87 -14.29
C MET A 259 9.15 -23.51 -14.82
N ASP A 260 9.33 -23.59 -16.13
CA ASP A 260 10.53 -24.14 -16.72
C ASP A 260 11.77 -23.29 -16.41
N THR A 261 12.96 -23.89 -16.52
CA THR A 261 14.23 -23.21 -16.19
C THR A 261 14.54 -22.02 -17.08
N ASP A 262 13.99 -22.01 -18.30
CA ASP A 262 14.13 -20.90 -19.26
C ASP A 262 13.11 -19.81 -19.00
N ALA A 263 12.22 -20.01 -18.02
CA ALA A 263 11.16 -19.11 -17.60
C ALA A 263 10.23 -18.67 -18.75
N THR A 264 9.99 -19.59 -19.72
CA THR A 264 9.14 -19.31 -20.88
C THR A 264 7.82 -20.08 -20.88
N THR A 265 7.74 -21.15 -20.08
CA THR A 265 6.55 -22.00 -19.96
C THR A 265 6.16 -22.13 -18.50
N ILE A 266 4.91 -21.83 -18.19
CA ILE A 266 4.32 -22.00 -16.85
C ILE A 266 3.29 -23.11 -16.94
N THR A 267 3.45 -24.17 -16.14
CA THR A 267 2.42 -25.18 -15.92
C THR A 267 1.49 -24.71 -14.82
N ILE A 268 0.22 -24.55 -15.15
CA ILE A 268 -0.85 -24.24 -14.20
C ILE A 268 -1.69 -25.48 -13.92
N GLU A 269 -2.15 -25.60 -12.66
CA GLU A 269 -3.13 -26.59 -12.23
C GLU A 269 -4.49 -25.91 -12.07
N ARG A 270 -5.53 -26.53 -12.62
CA ARG A 270 -6.91 -26.09 -12.44
C ARG A 270 -7.37 -26.39 -11.01
N MET A 271 -8.12 -25.44 -10.45
CA MET A 271 -8.64 -25.52 -9.10
C MET A 271 -10.16 -25.62 -9.12
N GLU A 272 -10.73 -26.20 -8.09
CA GLU A 272 -12.14 -26.08 -7.73
C GLU A 272 -12.27 -25.52 -6.32
N LEU A 273 -13.41 -24.95 -5.98
CA LEU A 273 -13.64 -24.43 -4.63
C LEU A 273 -14.46 -25.46 -3.84
N ASP A 274 -14.02 -25.71 -2.60
CA ASP A 274 -14.82 -26.48 -1.64
C ASP A 274 -16.00 -25.65 -1.10
N GLU A 275 -16.83 -26.25 -0.25
CA GLU A 275 -18.00 -25.62 0.36
C GLU A 275 -17.67 -24.34 1.16
N ASN A 276 -16.41 -24.16 1.55
CA ASN A 276 -15.91 -22.99 2.28
C ASN A 276 -15.18 -21.98 1.37
N GLY A 277 -15.25 -22.13 0.05
CA GLY A 277 -14.54 -21.29 -0.92
C GLY A 277 -13.03 -21.47 -0.90
N ARG A 278 -12.51 -22.60 -0.41
CA ARG A 278 -11.08 -22.91 -0.40
C ARG A 278 -10.69 -23.63 -1.68
N PRO A 279 -9.62 -23.20 -2.36
CA PRO A 279 -9.19 -23.81 -3.60
C PRO A 279 -8.59 -25.20 -3.35
N GLN A 280 -9.07 -26.18 -4.11
CA GLN A 280 -8.62 -27.58 -4.12
C GLN A 280 -8.07 -27.94 -5.49
N PRO A 281 -6.93 -28.63 -5.59
CA PRO A 281 -6.35 -29.02 -6.86
C PRO A 281 -7.19 -30.11 -7.53
N THR A 282 -7.38 -30.01 -8.85
CA THR A 282 -8.19 -30.98 -9.63
C THR A 282 -7.34 -32.05 -10.32
N GLY A 283 -6.01 -31.90 -10.37
CA GLY A 283 -5.13 -32.76 -11.16
C GLY A 283 -5.17 -32.50 -12.66
N VAL A 284 -5.88 -31.45 -13.11
CA VAL A 284 -5.94 -31.05 -14.52
C VAL A 284 -4.93 -29.91 -14.75
N PHE A 285 -4.05 -30.09 -15.72
CA PHE A 285 -2.96 -29.18 -16.00
C PHE A 285 -3.12 -28.53 -17.38
N ASP A 286 -2.70 -27.28 -17.47
CA ASP A 286 -2.55 -26.51 -18.71
C ASP A 286 -1.19 -25.84 -18.73
N THR A 287 -0.75 -25.38 -19.91
CA THR A 287 0.50 -24.63 -20.06
C THR A 287 0.25 -23.23 -20.59
N LEU A 288 0.94 -22.25 -20.02
CA LEU A 288 0.94 -20.87 -20.45
C LEU A 288 2.35 -20.46 -20.88
N GLN A 289 2.43 -19.60 -21.89
CA GLN A 289 3.69 -19.00 -22.31
C GLN A 289 3.87 -17.63 -21.65
N ALA A 290 4.99 -17.40 -20.97
CA ALA A 290 5.33 -16.14 -20.35
C ALA A 290 6.82 -15.86 -20.48
N ASP A 291 7.19 -14.59 -20.68
CA ASP A 291 8.59 -14.16 -20.74
C ASP A 291 9.08 -13.74 -19.34
N SER A 292 8.15 -13.44 -18.42
CA SER A 292 8.43 -13.20 -17.01
C SER A 292 7.21 -13.53 -16.14
N LEU A 293 7.49 -13.79 -14.86
CA LEU A 293 6.50 -14.04 -13.81
C LEU A 293 6.65 -13.00 -12.70
N ILE A 294 5.56 -12.33 -12.35
CA ILE A 294 5.51 -11.38 -11.24
C ILE A 294 4.68 -11.98 -10.10
N LEU A 295 5.29 -12.13 -8.92
CA LEU A 295 4.64 -12.67 -7.73
C LEU A 295 3.96 -11.56 -6.94
N ALA A 296 2.63 -11.61 -6.80
CA ALA A 296 1.80 -10.66 -6.07
C ALA A 296 1.04 -11.38 -4.93
N LEU A 297 1.76 -12.05 -4.04
CA LEU A 297 1.21 -12.98 -3.03
C LEU A 297 1.02 -12.36 -1.65
N GLY A 298 1.15 -11.05 -1.54
CA GLY A 298 1.07 -10.31 -0.28
C GLY A 298 2.44 -9.96 0.29
N GLN A 299 2.42 -9.37 1.49
CA GLN A 299 3.61 -8.76 2.10
C GLN A 299 3.70 -9.15 3.57
N ASP A 300 4.92 -9.12 4.11
CA ASP A 300 5.23 -9.32 5.53
C ASP A 300 5.80 -8.04 6.14
N ILE A 301 5.79 -7.97 7.45
CA ILE A 301 6.21 -6.82 8.25
C ILE A 301 7.62 -7.06 8.78
N ASP A 302 8.51 -6.05 8.72
CA ASP A 302 9.78 -6.04 9.43
C ASP A 302 9.62 -5.34 10.79
N SER A 303 9.42 -6.13 11.85
CA SER A 303 9.28 -5.63 13.22
C SER A 303 10.58 -5.71 14.04
N ASN A 304 11.73 -5.96 13.40
CA ASN A 304 13.03 -6.12 14.09
C ASN A 304 13.42 -4.91 14.94
N LEU A 305 13.00 -3.69 14.56
CA LEU A 305 13.25 -2.46 15.32
C LEU A 305 12.62 -2.46 16.73
N LEU A 306 11.74 -3.41 17.03
CA LEU A 306 11.08 -3.57 18.33
C LEU A 306 11.72 -4.66 19.20
N GLN A 307 12.75 -5.38 18.75
CA GLN A 307 13.39 -6.44 19.51
C GLN A 307 13.96 -5.98 20.87
N GLY A 308 14.38 -4.71 20.98
CA GLY A 308 14.83 -4.09 22.23
C GLY A 308 13.72 -3.63 23.18
N ALA A 309 12.45 -3.66 22.72
CA ALA A 309 11.30 -3.16 23.47
C ALA A 309 10.70 -4.29 24.32
N SER A 310 11.06 -4.35 25.59
CA SER A 310 10.50 -5.34 26.52
C SER A 310 8.98 -5.21 26.64
N GLY A 311 8.27 -6.34 26.61
CA GLY A 311 6.81 -6.38 26.73
C GLY A 311 6.06 -6.23 25.39
N VAL A 312 6.73 -5.96 24.29
CA VAL A 312 6.10 -5.96 22.96
C VAL A 312 5.84 -7.40 22.54
N GLU A 313 4.62 -7.67 22.11
CA GLU A 313 4.19 -8.96 21.58
C GLU A 313 3.89 -8.85 20.09
N LEU A 314 4.32 -9.85 19.32
CA LEU A 314 4.02 -9.97 17.90
C LEU A 314 2.98 -11.06 17.67
N LYS A 315 2.03 -10.81 16.76
CA LYS A 315 1.09 -11.81 16.28
C LYS A 315 1.78 -12.78 15.30
N PRO A 316 1.15 -13.92 14.98
CA PRO A 316 1.74 -14.91 14.05
C PRO A 316 2.04 -14.35 12.65
N ASP A 317 1.37 -13.29 12.23
CA ASP A 317 1.58 -12.60 10.95
C ASP A 317 2.66 -11.51 11.01
N GLY A 318 3.33 -11.36 12.17
CA GLY A 318 4.38 -10.35 12.40
C GLY A 318 3.84 -8.97 12.79
N SER A 319 2.52 -8.77 12.83
CA SER A 319 1.94 -7.52 13.29
C SER A 319 2.09 -7.34 14.80
N VAL A 320 2.19 -6.09 15.24
CA VAL A 320 2.38 -5.75 16.65
C VAL A 320 1.04 -5.82 17.39
N SER A 321 1.01 -6.47 18.56
CA SER A 321 -0.13 -6.42 19.46
C SER A 321 -0.17 -5.07 20.16
N VAL A 322 -1.35 -4.44 20.19
CA VAL A 322 -1.59 -3.16 20.84
C VAL A 322 -2.86 -3.20 21.68
N ASP A 323 -2.95 -2.34 22.68
CA ASP A 323 -4.18 -2.13 23.46
C ASP A 323 -5.21 -1.23 22.73
N ALA A 324 -6.30 -0.90 23.41
CA ALA A 324 -7.36 -0.02 22.85
C ALA A 324 -6.87 1.42 22.56
N GLY A 325 -5.74 1.84 23.15
CA GLY A 325 -5.10 3.13 22.90
C GLY A 325 -3.95 3.05 21.90
N PHE A 326 -3.81 1.92 21.18
CA PHE A 326 -2.71 1.66 20.25
C PHE A 326 -1.32 1.60 20.88
N MET A 327 -1.22 1.54 22.22
CA MET A 327 0.06 1.37 22.91
C MET A 327 0.45 -0.11 22.86
N THR A 328 1.74 -0.37 22.61
CA THR A 328 2.34 -1.71 22.71
C THR A 328 2.53 -2.09 24.18
N GLY A 329 3.03 -3.28 24.45
CA GLY A 329 3.41 -3.67 25.84
C GLY A 329 4.60 -2.87 26.41
N HIS A 330 5.24 -1.99 25.63
CA HIS A 330 6.31 -1.10 26.07
C HIS A 330 5.81 0.34 26.20
N GLU A 331 6.01 0.94 27.40
CA GLU A 331 5.50 2.28 27.70
C GLU A 331 6.03 3.35 26.74
N GLY A 332 5.09 4.12 26.19
CA GLY A 332 5.36 5.21 25.25
C GLY A 332 5.81 4.78 23.86
N ILE A 333 5.63 3.48 23.53
CA ILE A 333 5.74 2.98 22.14
C ILE A 333 4.36 2.54 21.68
N PHE A 334 3.89 3.16 20.60
CA PHE A 334 2.61 2.92 19.95
C PHE A 334 2.85 2.30 18.58
N ALA A 335 1.89 1.55 18.03
CA ALA A 335 1.97 0.97 16.69
C ALA A 335 0.60 0.99 15.98
N GLY A 336 0.62 1.13 14.63
CA GLY A 336 -0.58 1.15 13.79
C GLY A 336 -0.26 1.12 12.29
#